data_092ae6e3441a6a57c13c00f25a557e37
#
_entry.id   092ae6e3441a6a57c13c00f25a557e37
#
_cell.length_a   1.000
_cell.length_b   1.000
_cell.length_c   1.000
_cell.angle_alpha   90.00
_cell.angle_beta   90.00
_cell.angle_gamma   90.00
#
_symmetry.space_group_name_H-M   'P 1'
#
loop_
_entity.id
_entity.type
_entity.pdbx_description
1 polymer ?
#
loop_
_entity_poly.entity_id
_entity_poly.type
_entity_poly.pdbx_seq_one_letter_code
_entity_poly.pdbx_strand_id
1 'polypeptide(L)'
;SSSIQATLLGRYAGSDYGKSKLAGEELFFDYAKQTGAAVYVYRFPNLFGKWCRPNYNSAVATFCNNVANDLPITVNDRATELELLYIDDLVEEMLDALEGHPHRCNYDVLTPVFCAGGRYCAAPVTHKVTLGEIVDLLEKFKAQPATLVVPEIPAGSFAKKLYSTYLSYLPKEKVIFDL
;
A
#
# COMPACT_ATOMS: atom_id res chain seq x y z
N SER A 1 4.90 -11.80 6.98
CA SER A 1 4.95 -10.43 6.44
C SER A 1 6.16 -9.67 6.98
N SER A 2 6.88 -8.96 6.13
CA SER A 2 7.96 -8.05 6.47
C SER A 2 7.69 -6.67 5.85
N SER A 3 8.68 -5.81 5.84
CA SER A 3 8.57 -4.45 5.32
C SER A 3 9.80 -4.09 4.48
N ILE A 4 9.62 -3.24 3.50
CA ILE A 4 10.73 -2.64 2.75
C ILE A 4 11.74 -1.94 3.68
N GLN A 5 11.33 -1.52 4.87
CA GLN A 5 12.23 -0.95 5.88
C GLN A 5 13.29 -1.94 6.38
N ALA A 6 13.05 -3.26 6.25
CA ALA A 6 14.03 -4.29 6.60
C ALA A 6 15.27 -4.31 5.70
N THR A 7 15.25 -3.59 4.57
CA THR A 7 16.46 -3.37 3.75
C THR A 7 17.51 -2.55 4.48
N LEU A 8 17.12 -1.70 5.42
CA LEU A 8 17.95 -0.72 6.14
C LEU A 8 18.72 0.21 5.19
N LEU A 9 18.18 0.49 4.01
CA LEU A 9 18.81 1.31 2.98
C LEU A 9 18.10 2.68 2.84
N GLY A 10 18.84 3.67 2.34
CA GLY A 10 18.33 5.00 2.09
C GLY A 10 17.67 5.60 3.35
N ARG A 11 16.44 6.08 3.23
CA ARG A 11 15.68 6.68 4.34
C ARG A 11 15.40 5.71 5.51
N TYR A 12 15.63 4.42 5.33
CA TYR A 12 15.38 3.39 6.34
C TYR A 12 16.63 2.95 7.10
N ALA A 13 17.81 3.50 6.81
CA ALA A 13 19.10 3.08 7.38
C ALA A 13 19.12 3.07 8.93
N GLY A 14 18.39 3.96 9.59
CA GLY A 14 18.29 4.05 11.06
C GLY A 14 17.02 3.45 11.65
N SER A 15 16.18 2.75 10.87
CA SER A 15 14.87 2.25 11.30
C SER A 15 15.00 1.10 12.31
N ASP A 16 14.64 1.32 13.57
CA ASP A 16 14.57 0.24 14.58
C ASP A 16 13.46 -0.76 14.25
N TYR A 17 12.35 -0.30 13.67
CA TYR A 17 11.33 -1.17 13.12
C TYR A 17 11.91 -2.05 11.99
N GLY A 18 12.69 -1.46 11.07
CA GLY A 18 13.37 -2.20 10.00
C GLY A 18 14.33 -3.26 10.54
N LYS A 19 15.12 -2.94 11.56
CA LYS A 19 16.02 -3.91 12.23
C LYS A 19 15.26 -5.07 12.85
N SER A 20 14.15 -4.78 13.55
CA SER A 20 13.28 -5.81 14.14
C SER A 20 12.68 -6.73 13.07
N LYS A 21 12.23 -6.17 11.94
CA LYS A 21 11.72 -6.97 10.82
C LYS A 21 12.80 -7.84 10.19
N LEU A 22 14.00 -7.30 9.96
CA LEU A 22 15.14 -8.05 9.42
C LEU A 22 15.52 -9.22 10.34
N ALA A 23 15.59 -9.00 11.65
CA ALA A 23 15.85 -10.08 12.59
C ALA A 23 14.80 -11.21 12.52
N GLY A 24 13.52 -10.84 12.38
CA GLY A 24 12.43 -11.80 12.15
C GLY A 24 12.57 -12.57 10.83
N GLU A 25 13.00 -11.92 9.75
CA GLU A 25 13.25 -12.59 8.46
C GLU A 25 14.31 -13.68 8.59
N GLU A 26 15.43 -13.38 9.27
CA GLU A 26 16.52 -14.36 9.45
C GLU A 26 16.06 -15.57 10.28
N LEU A 27 15.26 -15.37 11.32
CA LEU A 27 14.68 -16.47 12.10
C LEU A 27 13.83 -17.40 11.21
N PHE A 28 13.00 -16.87 10.31
CA PHE A 28 12.22 -17.68 9.38
C PHE A 28 13.10 -18.40 8.35
N PHE A 29 14.14 -17.77 7.85
CA PHE A 29 15.07 -18.43 6.93
C PHE A 29 15.86 -19.56 7.62
N ASP A 30 16.27 -19.38 8.88
CA ASP A 30 16.94 -20.42 9.64
C ASP A 30 15.98 -21.56 9.97
N TYR A 31 14.73 -21.28 10.31
CA TYR A 31 13.69 -22.31 10.45
C TYR A 31 13.52 -23.13 9.16
N ALA A 32 13.45 -22.48 8.02
CA ALA A 32 13.35 -23.16 6.71
C ALA A 32 14.54 -24.12 6.47
N LYS A 33 15.76 -23.67 6.79
CA LYS A 33 16.98 -24.52 6.67
C LYS A 33 16.94 -25.75 7.58
N GLN A 34 16.45 -25.59 8.81
CA GLN A 34 16.43 -26.66 9.81
C GLN A 34 15.32 -27.69 9.56
N THR A 35 14.19 -27.27 9.03
CA THR A 35 12.99 -28.10 8.92
C THR A 35 12.64 -28.53 7.51
N GLY A 36 13.19 -27.85 6.48
CA GLY A 36 12.79 -28.02 5.10
C GLY A 36 11.45 -27.37 4.75
N ALA A 37 10.87 -26.57 5.66
CA ALA A 37 9.61 -25.87 5.43
C ALA A 37 9.76 -24.81 4.33
N ALA A 38 8.73 -24.66 3.49
CA ALA A 38 8.65 -23.57 2.54
C ALA A 38 8.36 -22.26 3.30
N VAL A 39 9.24 -21.27 3.12
CA VAL A 39 9.10 -19.95 3.75
C VAL A 39 9.09 -18.88 2.67
N TYR A 40 8.09 -18.00 2.70
CA TYR A 40 7.91 -16.89 1.80
C TYR A 40 7.93 -15.59 2.61
N VAL A 41 9.00 -14.80 2.45
CA VAL A 41 9.19 -13.53 3.17
C VAL A 41 8.87 -12.38 2.22
N TYR A 42 7.74 -11.71 2.48
CA TYR A 42 7.27 -10.56 1.74
C TYR A 42 7.68 -9.26 2.39
N ARG A 43 8.45 -8.43 1.68
CA ARG A 43 8.79 -7.06 2.07
C ARG A 43 7.80 -6.09 1.43
N PHE A 44 6.77 -5.72 2.17
CA PHE A 44 5.74 -4.82 1.67
C PHE A 44 6.17 -3.35 1.70
N PRO A 45 5.82 -2.56 0.67
CA PRO A 45 5.84 -1.10 0.72
C PRO A 45 4.69 -0.58 1.60
N ASN A 46 4.37 0.72 1.51
CA ASN A 46 3.22 1.26 2.23
C ASN A 46 1.91 0.67 1.72
N LEU A 47 1.10 0.13 2.63
CA LEU A 47 -0.21 -0.42 2.30
C LEU A 47 -1.29 0.66 2.35
N PHE A 48 -2.27 0.55 1.46
CA PHE A 48 -3.49 1.35 1.53
C PHE A 48 -4.71 0.52 1.13
N GLY A 49 -5.89 0.95 1.57
CA GLY A 49 -7.14 0.26 1.24
C GLY A 49 -8.26 0.68 2.19
N LYS A 50 -9.43 0.09 1.95
CA LYS A 50 -10.66 0.33 2.70
C LYS A 50 -10.45 0.06 4.19
N TRP A 51 -11.11 0.87 5.04
CA TRP A 51 -11.19 0.71 6.50
C TRP A 51 -9.84 0.75 7.24
N CYS A 52 -8.76 1.16 6.59
CA CYS A 52 -7.49 1.41 7.28
C CYS A 52 -7.69 2.53 8.31
N ARG A 53 -7.11 2.37 9.51
CA ARG A 53 -7.24 3.36 10.59
C ARG A 53 -6.58 4.69 10.20
N PRO A 54 -7.35 5.81 10.13
CA PRO A 54 -6.77 7.12 9.86
C PRO A 54 -5.94 7.62 11.06
N ASN A 55 -5.06 8.59 10.82
CA ASN A 55 -4.20 9.20 11.83
C ASN A 55 -3.33 8.19 12.61
N TYR A 56 -2.91 7.12 11.96
CA TYR A 56 -2.02 6.12 12.53
C TYR A 56 -0.77 5.91 11.66
N ASN A 57 -0.79 5.05 10.66
CA ASN A 57 0.41 4.73 9.85
C ASN A 57 0.19 4.88 8.33
N SER A 58 -0.91 5.47 7.89
CA SER A 58 -1.23 5.62 6.49
C SER A 58 -1.64 7.05 6.14
N ALA A 59 -0.81 7.72 5.33
CA ALA A 59 -1.16 9.03 4.79
C ALA A 59 -2.43 8.95 3.92
N VAL A 60 -2.57 7.90 3.10
CA VAL A 60 -3.75 7.69 2.26
C VAL A 60 -5.03 7.58 3.09
N ALA A 61 -5.00 6.76 4.16
CA ALA A 61 -6.16 6.62 5.06
C ALA A 61 -6.53 7.95 5.72
N THR A 62 -5.53 8.69 6.19
CA THR A 62 -5.73 10.00 6.83
C THR A 62 -6.31 11.00 5.84
N PHE A 63 -5.79 11.08 4.61
CA PHE A 63 -6.28 11.99 3.58
C PHE A 63 -7.70 11.62 3.15
N CYS A 64 -7.99 10.34 2.89
CA CYS A 64 -9.34 9.87 2.55
C CYS A 64 -10.34 10.24 3.65
N ASN A 65 -10.02 9.95 4.91
CA ASN A 65 -10.87 10.29 6.05
C ASN A 65 -11.10 11.81 6.15
N ASN A 66 -10.04 12.61 6.04
CA ASN A 66 -10.14 14.05 6.20
C ASN A 66 -11.00 14.68 5.09
N VAL A 67 -10.75 14.29 3.82
CA VAL A 67 -11.57 14.78 2.69
C VAL A 67 -13.04 14.37 2.82
N ALA A 68 -13.30 13.12 3.19
CA ALA A 68 -14.65 12.59 3.38
C ALA A 68 -15.45 13.34 4.46
N ASN A 69 -14.75 13.79 5.50
CA ASN A 69 -15.35 14.49 6.67
C ASN A 69 -15.13 16.00 6.68
N ASP A 70 -14.74 16.60 5.54
CA ASP A 70 -14.50 18.06 5.40
C ASP A 70 -13.43 18.59 6.38
N LEU A 71 -12.49 17.75 6.77
CA LEU A 71 -11.34 18.12 7.61
C LEU A 71 -10.17 18.59 6.74
N PRO A 72 -9.31 19.48 7.25
CA PRO A 72 -8.15 19.95 6.50
C PRO A 72 -7.12 18.83 6.26
N ILE A 73 -6.45 18.90 5.11
CA ILE A 73 -5.28 18.10 4.81
C ILE A 73 -4.04 18.99 4.92
N THR A 74 -3.02 18.50 5.61
CA THR A 74 -1.70 19.12 5.62
C THR A 74 -0.71 18.25 4.86
N VAL A 75 -0.10 18.80 3.82
CA VAL A 75 0.96 18.15 3.04
C VAL A 75 2.19 19.05 3.08
N ASN A 76 3.27 18.59 3.71
CA ASN A 76 4.49 19.36 3.85
C ASN A 76 5.22 19.54 2.52
N ASP A 77 5.25 18.48 1.71
CA ASP A 77 5.84 18.49 0.37
C ASP A 77 4.98 17.63 -0.57
N ARG A 78 4.35 18.29 -1.53
CA ARG A 78 3.48 17.63 -2.52
C ARG A 78 4.24 16.74 -3.50
N ALA A 79 5.56 16.97 -3.68
CA ALA A 79 6.40 16.19 -4.58
C ALA A 79 6.90 14.88 -3.95
N THR A 80 6.70 14.68 -2.66
CA THR A 80 7.10 13.43 -1.98
C THR A 80 6.41 12.23 -2.64
N GLU A 81 7.23 11.34 -3.22
CA GLU A 81 6.77 10.10 -3.85
C GLU A 81 6.61 8.97 -2.82
N LEU A 82 5.51 8.25 -2.94
CA LEU A 82 5.21 7.03 -2.19
C LEU A 82 5.09 5.85 -3.14
N GLU A 83 5.63 4.71 -2.74
CA GLU A 83 5.29 3.42 -3.33
C GLU A 83 4.20 2.76 -2.48
N LEU A 84 3.08 2.45 -3.11
CA LEU A 84 1.84 2.02 -2.46
C LEU A 84 1.39 0.66 -3.01
N LEU A 85 1.01 -0.24 -2.12
CA LEU A 85 0.39 -1.52 -2.44
C LEU A 85 -1.06 -1.51 -1.95
N TYR A 86 -2.01 -1.79 -2.85
CA TYR A 86 -3.43 -1.88 -2.52
C TYR A 86 -3.75 -3.19 -1.80
N ILE A 87 -4.63 -3.13 -0.82
CA ILE A 87 -4.93 -4.28 0.05
C ILE A 87 -5.49 -5.47 -0.72
N ASP A 88 -6.33 -5.26 -1.74
CA ASP A 88 -6.92 -6.35 -2.49
C ASP A 88 -5.84 -7.05 -3.36
N ASP A 89 -4.90 -6.29 -3.97
CA ASP A 89 -3.77 -6.87 -4.71
C ASP A 89 -2.84 -7.68 -3.78
N LEU A 90 -2.68 -7.24 -2.53
CA LEU A 90 -1.93 -8.00 -1.52
C LEU A 90 -2.64 -9.31 -1.19
N VAL A 91 -3.97 -9.29 -1.05
CA VAL A 91 -4.76 -10.50 -0.75
C VAL A 91 -4.64 -11.50 -1.89
N GLU A 92 -4.74 -11.06 -3.15
CA GLU A 92 -4.54 -11.90 -4.33
C GLU A 92 -3.15 -12.55 -4.31
N GLU A 93 -2.09 -11.77 -4.09
CA GLU A 93 -0.72 -12.30 -3.97
C GLU A 93 -0.57 -13.32 -2.84
N MET A 94 -1.25 -13.12 -1.70
CA MET A 94 -1.21 -14.09 -0.60
C MET A 94 -1.94 -15.39 -0.96
N LEU A 95 -3.01 -15.33 -1.73
CA LEU A 95 -3.72 -16.51 -2.23
C LEU A 95 -2.84 -17.28 -3.22
N ASP A 96 -2.21 -16.60 -4.18
CA ASP A 96 -1.26 -17.21 -5.12
C ASP A 96 -0.11 -17.90 -4.38
N ALA A 97 0.42 -17.28 -3.33
CA ALA A 97 1.48 -17.86 -2.52
C ALA A 97 1.02 -19.12 -1.76
N LEU A 98 -0.22 -19.16 -1.28
CA LEU A 98 -0.80 -20.36 -0.64
C LEU A 98 -0.97 -21.51 -1.63
N GLU A 99 -1.23 -21.20 -2.90
CA GLU A 99 -1.32 -22.18 -4.00
C GLU A 99 0.06 -22.63 -4.52
N GLY A 100 1.15 -22.06 -3.97
CA GLY A 100 2.52 -22.40 -4.35
C GLY A 100 3.11 -21.55 -5.48
N HIS A 101 2.47 -20.44 -5.83
CA HIS A 101 2.88 -19.53 -6.90
C HIS A 101 3.34 -18.14 -6.40
N PRO A 102 4.28 -18.04 -5.41
CA PRO A 102 4.72 -16.75 -4.90
C PRO A 102 5.56 -16.01 -5.94
N HIS A 103 5.40 -14.70 -6.03
CA HIS A 103 6.26 -13.85 -6.84
C HIS A 103 7.61 -13.62 -6.13
N ARG A 104 8.58 -14.50 -6.41
CA ARG A 104 9.91 -14.43 -5.80
C ARG A 104 10.76 -13.34 -6.42
N CYS A 105 11.57 -12.69 -5.58
CA CYS A 105 12.49 -11.63 -6.00
C CYS A 105 13.74 -11.57 -5.13
N ASN A 106 14.74 -10.84 -5.62
CA ASN A 106 15.77 -10.20 -4.81
C ASN A 106 15.55 -8.69 -4.82
N TYR A 107 16.27 -7.94 -3.99
CA TYR A 107 16.18 -6.49 -3.96
C TYR A 107 17.45 -5.86 -4.52
N ASP A 108 17.29 -4.97 -5.49
CA ASP A 108 18.29 -3.99 -5.87
C ASP A 108 17.93 -2.67 -5.18
N VAL A 109 18.69 -2.33 -4.15
CA VAL A 109 18.40 -1.24 -3.21
C VAL A 109 17.00 -1.39 -2.59
N LEU A 110 16.00 -0.69 -3.09
CA LEU A 110 14.61 -0.72 -2.61
C LEU A 110 13.64 -1.33 -3.63
N THR A 111 14.14 -1.73 -4.80
CA THR A 111 13.30 -2.22 -5.91
C THR A 111 13.35 -3.75 -5.96
N PRO A 112 12.21 -4.45 -6.00
CA PRO A 112 12.18 -5.88 -6.20
C PRO A 112 12.58 -6.23 -7.65
N VAL A 113 13.51 -7.16 -7.79
CA VAL A 113 13.92 -7.77 -9.06
C VAL A 113 13.41 -9.20 -9.08
N PHE A 114 12.35 -9.45 -9.82
CA PHE A 114 11.68 -10.75 -9.85
C PHE A 114 12.56 -11.82 -10.50
N CYS A 115 12.71 -12.96 -9.82
CA CYS A 115 13.46 -14.11 -10.30
C CYS A 115 13.06 -15.39 -9.56
N ALA A 116 13.03 -16.52 -10.25
CA ALA A 116 12.57 -17.79 -9.71
C ALA A 116 13.32 -18.26 -8.45
N GLY A 117 14.62 -17.94 -8.33
CA GLY A 117 15.47 -18.27 -7.18
C GLY A 117 15.56 -17.17 -6.13
N GLY A 118 14.70 -16.17 -6.17
CA GLY A 118 14.70 -15.04 -5.24
C GLY A 118 14.56 -15.46 -3.79
N ARG A 119 15.30 -14.79 -2.91
CA ARG A 119 15.26 -15.05 -1.46
C ARG A 119 13.97 -14.52 -0.82
N TYR A 120 13.45 -13.44 -1.37
CA TYR A 120 12.26 -12.74 -0.89
C TYR A 120 11.09 -12.91 -1.86
N CYS A 121 9.95 -12.37 -1.46
CA CYS A 121 8.79 -12.22 -2.32
C CYS A 121 8.29 -10.77 -2.27
N ALA A 122 7.65 -10.35 -3.36
CA ALA A 122 7.02 -9.03 -3.46
C ALA A 122 5.72 -9.12 -4.27
N ALA A 123 4.75 -8.27 -3.97
CA ALA A 123 3.57 -8.14 -4.80
C ALA A 123 3.96 -7.50 -6.15
N PRO A 124 3.49 -8.05 -7.29
CA PRO A 124 3.90 -7.57 -8.61
C PRO A 124 3.27 -6.23 -9.01
N VAL A 125 2.17 -5.86 -8.34
CA VAL A 125 1.42 -4.63 -8.65
C VAL A 125 1.59 -3.62 -7.52
N THR A 126 2.36 -2.56 -7.76
CA THR A 126 2.48 -1.39 -6.87
C THR A 126 2.24 -0.11 -7.65
N HIS A 127 1.99 0.98 -6.95
CA HIS A 127 1.75 2.30 -7.54
C HIS A 127 2.73 3.32 -6.96
N LYS A 128 3.49 3.98 -7.83
CA LYS A 128 4.33 5.13 -7.48
C LYS A 128 3.55 6.39 -7.76
N VAL A 129 3.28 7.16 -6.71
CA VAL A 129 2.46 8.37 -6.76
C VAL A 129 2.99 9.39 -5.78
N THR A 130 2.79 10.66 -6.07
CA THR A 130 3.14 11.76 -5.16
C THR A 130 1.99 12.05 -4.19
N LEU A 131 2.32 12.65 -3.05
CA LEU A 131 1.30 13.13 -2.11
C LEU A 131 0.36 14.15 -2.78
N GLY A 132 0.88 14.96 -3.71
CA GLY A 132 0.09 15.93 -4.48
C GLY A 132 -0.95 15.25 -5.35
N GLU A 133 -0.57 14.20 -6.10
CA GLU A 133 -1.49 13.44 -6.96
C GLU A 133 -2.62 12.78 -6.14
N ILE A 134 -2.31 12.26 -4.95
CA ILE A 134 -3.32 11.69 -4.06
C ILE A 134 -4.35 12.77 -3.66
N VAL A 135 -3.89 13.93 -3.24
CA VAL A 135 -4.77 15.04 -2.83
C VAL A 135 -5.62 15.51 -3.98
N ASP A 136 -5.03 15.73 -5.17
CA ASP A 136 -5.76 16.21 -6.36
C ASP A 136 -6.86 15.24 -6.81
N LEU A 137 -6.60 13.92 -6.70
CA LEU A 137 -7.63 12.90 -6.95
C LEU A 137 -8.74 12.95 -5.92
N LEU A 138 -8.41 13.05 -4.63
CA LEU A 138 -9.41 13.11 -3.56
C LEU A 138 -10.31 14.36 -3.66
N GLU A 139 -9.75 15.51 -4.02
CA GLU A 139 -10.53 16.74 -4.25
C GLU A 139 -11.49 16.58 -5.45
N LYS A 140 -11.07 15.91 -6.52
CA LYS A 140 -11.95 15.57 -7.65
C LYS A 140 -13.08 14.64 -7.20
N PHE A 141 -12.78 13.63 -6.36
CA PHE A 141 -13.80 12.72 -5.84
C PHE A 141 -14.82 13.46 -4.96
N LYS A 142 -14.34 14.36 -4.10
CA LYS A 142 -15.18 15.20 -3.26
C LYS A 142 -16.11 16.10 -4.04
N ALA A 143 -15.63 16.64 -5.16
CA ALA A 143 -16.41 17.56 -6.00
C ALA A 143 -17.50 16.84 -6.84
N GLN A 144 -17.46 15.52 -6.97
CA GLN A 144 -18.37 14.74 -7.82
C GLN A 144 -19.86 15.02 -7.56
N PRO A 145 -20.36 15.06 -6.30
CA PRO A 145 -21.78 15.30 -6.06
C PRO A 145 -22.27 16.69 -6.55
N ALA A 146 -21.38 17.68 -6.51
CA ALA A 146 -21.70 19.04 -6.94
C ALA A 146 -21.57 19.23 -8.47
N THR A 147 -20.61 18.56 -9.08
CA THR A 147 -20.30 18.70 -10.52
C THR A 147 -21.07 17.71 -11.38
N LEU A 148 -21.56 16.61 -10.80
CA LEU A 148 -22.15 15.44 -11.48
C LEU A 148 -21.22 14.82 -12.52
N VAL A 149 -19.90 15.11 -12.45
CA VAL A 149 -18.88 14.53 -13.32
C VAL A 149 -18.25 13.35 -12.65
N VAL A 150 -18.37 12.17 -13.27
CA VAL A 150 -17.69 10.95 -12.79
C VAL A 150 -16.20 11.09 -13.08
N PRO A 151 -15.32 10.96 -12.07
CA PRO A 151 -13.88 11.00 -12.29
C PRO A 151 -13.43 9.88 -13.23
N GLU A 152 -12.33 10.10 -13.96
CA GLU A 152 -11.71 9.05 -14.76
C GLU A 152 -11.02 8.04 -13.81
N ILE A 153 -11.61 6.86 -13.69
CA ILE A 153 -11.18 5.78 -12.78
C ILE A 153 -11.08 4.44 -13.53
N PRO A 154 -10.15 4.29 -14.48
CA PRO A 154 -9.98 3.05 -15.24
C PRO A 154 -9.80 1.83 -14.33
N ALA A 155 -10.29 0.68 -14.78
CA ALA A 155 -10.12 -0.57 -14.04
C ALA A 155 -8.63 -0.86 -13.76
N GLY A 156 -8.31 -1.32 -12.55
CA GLY A 156 -6.93 -1.60 -12.12
C GLY A 156 -6.06 -0.37 -11.83
N SER A 157 -6.50 0.84 -12.17
CA SER A 157 -5.72 2.06 -11.93
C SER A 157 -5.63 2.43 -10.44
N PHE A 158 -4.58 3.19 -10.08
CA PHE A 158 -4.46 3.78 -8.75
C PHE A 158 -5.69 4.64 -8.39
N ALA A 159 -6.18 5.44 -9.36
CA ALA A 159 -7.35 6.28 -9.15
C ALA A 159 -8.59 5.45 -8.75
N LYS A 160 -8.83 4.30 -9.39
CA LYS A 160 -9.94 3.39 -9.02
C LYS A 160 -9.80 2.82 -7.61
N LYS A 161 -8.59 2.38 -7.25
CA LYS A 161 -8.28 1.82 -5.93
C LYS A 161 -8.39 2.87 -4.84
N LEU A 162 -7.89 4.09 -5.11
CA LEU A 162 -8.04 5.25 -4.21
C LEU A 162 -9.51 5.65 -4.05
N TYR A 163 -10.29 5.67 -5.13
CA TYR A 163 -11.72 5.95 -5.06
C TYR A 163 -12.47 4.95 -4.19
N SER A 164 -12.21 3.66 -4.38
CA SER A 164 -12.79 2.59 -3.53
C SER A 164 -12.40 2.75 -2.06
N THR A 165 -11.17 3.19 -1.79
CA THR A 165 -10.69 3.49 -0.43
C THR A 165 -11.42 4.71 0.13
N TYR A 166 -11.53 5.80 -0.63
CA TYR A 166 -12.23 7.02 -0.23
C TYR A 166 -13.69 6.78 0.15
N LEU A 167 -14.42 6.00 -0.67
CA LEU A 167 -15.81 5.65 -0.41
C LEU A 167 -16.02 4.97 0.95
N SER A 168 -15.03 4.23 1.46
CA SER A 168 -15.13 3.55 2.75
C SER A 168 -15.08 4.51 3.96
N TYR A 169 -14.70 5.77 3.75
CA TYR A 169 -14.66 6.82 4.78
C TYR A 169 -15.83 7.80 4.70
N LEU A 170 -16.64 7.72 3.63
CA LEU A 170 -17.80 8.62 3.50
C LEU A 170 -18.80 8.37 4.64
N PRO A 171 -19.26 9.41 5.33
CA PRO A 171 -20.41 9.32 6.22
C PRO A 171 -21.65 8.81 5.48
N LYS A 172 -22.51 8.06 6.16
CA LYS A 172 -23.71 7.45 5.56
C LYS A 172 -24.60 8.48 4.86
N GLU A 173 -24.68 9.66 5.42
CA GLU A 173 -25.48 10.79 4.91
C GLU A 173 -24.98 11.32 3.57
N LYS A 174 -23.68 11.13 3.28
CA LYS A 174 -23.06 11.53 2.01
C LYS A 174 -23.09 10.44 0.92
N VAL A 175 -23.54 9.24 1.26
CA VAL A 175 -23.67 8.10 0.32
C VAL A 175 -25.09 8.01 -0.24
N ILE A 176 -26.08 8.58 0.44
CA ILE A 176 -27.48 8.58 0.02
C ILE A 176 -27.70 9.82 -0.84
N PHE A 177 -28.05 9.63 -2.11
CA PHE A 177 -28.50 10.69 -2.99
C PHE A 177 -30.03 10.69 -2.98
N ASP A 178 -30.64 11.76 -2.49
CA ASP A 178 -32.06 12.04 -2.74
C ASP A 178 -32.18 12.46 -4.22
N LEU A 179 -32.89 11.64 -5.00
CA LEU A 179 -33.17 11.88 -6.41
C LEU A 179 -34.40 12.76 -6.58
#